data_eb47118e7b30d5d57b2db88f7740a6d3
#
_entry.id   eb47118e7b30d5d57b2db88f7740a6d3
#
_cell.length_a   1.000
_cell.length_b   1.000
_cell.length_c   1.000
_cell.angle_alpha   90.00
_cell.angle_beta   90.00
_cell.angle_gamma   90.00
#
_symmetry.space_group_name_H-M   'P 1'
#
loop_
_entity.id
_entity.type
_entity.pdbx_description
1 polymer ?
#
loop_
_entity_poly.entity_id
_entity_poly.type
_entity_poly.pdbx_seq_one_letter_code
_entity_poly.pdbx_strand_id
1 'polypeptide(L)'
;MRECLVFAAGLLAFNAVAGPVNLNQVFKLRVGAETVRFNPVEDGDLRRLDRQVQVLLSKPEGESKHTRRGLEEIERLTENALNRPTPADRKQLEIDLVETVLAVNNNARPPIPRHFDAIMTPLALLQLFRPIGIGQKPAANLQPGPTDDLSRRDPLPSSFWSLPPDIATENLHDGFGRPGLPRIADKLCRYAAPKETTGMNPGFEVDCGQERVKLKFGEVSSEPLVTRMFWALGFHADPTDYAAGVKVAYDRRIFTEFNSRQPVRTTFTVLWFIPVYSMNLQRSKDPFAYVAAAVLRDGRHWSGPELKRRLMTGTNFLPAVEAQIDYVVTTPANVQVKDPLVKSIGPWDYGQLDHANRREVRGAGLLAAWLGFYDTRFDNTKLRVVGPKKHPRLEHYFSDLGGGLGRTKGLLSWHGENVNAFPWTFTAPPLDLGKGRLARPLRIVGYTPDVRTPAFAAMTIDDARWMARLIGQLRSDQIIQALTASGYDPATIHLYTQKLISRRNKMIADLGLAGEFPPLTLE
;
A
#
# COMPACT_ATOMS: atom_id res chain seq x y z
N MET A 1 22.12 6.84 -25.95
CA MET A 1 21.57 8.18 -26.19
C MET A 1 20.06 8.19 -26.50
N ARG A 2 19.50 7.24 -27.25
CA ARG A 2 18.02 7.20 -27.52
C ARG A 2 17.16 6.88 -26.28
N GLU A 3 17.65 6.08 -25.36
CA GLU A 3 16.89 5.74 -24.14
C GLU A 3 16.90 6.85 -23.08
N CYS A 4 17.91 7.70 -23.04
CA CYS A 4 17.94 8.86 -22.15
C CYS A 4 16.97 9.98 -22.59
N LEU A 5 16.69 10.10 -23.89
CA LEU A 5 15.70 11.07 -24.40
C LEU A 5 14.27 10.68 -24.08
N VAL A 6 13.96 9.38 -24.01
CA VAL A 6 12.64 8.87 -23.58
C VAL A 6 12.41 9.16 -22.10
N PHE A 7 13.47 9.12 -21.27
CA PHE A 7 13.36 9.44 -19.84
C PHE A 7 13.14 10.94 -19.58
N ALA A 8 13.77 11.80 -20.36
CA ALA A 8 13.59 13.25 -20.26
C ALA A 8 12.21 13.71 -20.79
N ALA A 9 11.69 13.07 -21.85
CA ALA A 9 10.34 13.33 -22.35
C ALA A 9 9.23 12.87 -21.39
N GLY A 10 9.45 11.78 -20.63
CA GLY A 10 8.54 11.34 -19.59
C GLY A 10 8.43 12.31 -18.40
N LEU A 11 9.46 13.09 -18.12
CA LEU A 11 9.47 14.08 -17.04
C LEU A 11 8.70 15.37 -17.37
N LEU A 12 8.44 15.66 -18.64
CA LEU A 12 7.70 16.85 -19.09
C LEU A 12 6.20 16.59 -19.31
N ALA A 13 5.78 15.33 -19.41
CA ALA A 13 4.39 14.97 -19.69
C ALA A 13 3.46 14.96 -18.45
N PHE A 14 3.94 15.25 -17.24
CA PHE A 14 3.19 15.07 -16.00
C PHE A 14 2.37 16.29 -15.52
N ASN A 15 2.05 17.23 -16.40
CA ASN A 15 1.17 18.36 -16.04
C ASN A 15 -0.27 18.25 -16.58
N ALA A 16 -0.62 17.17 -17.24
CA ALA A 16 -2.01 16.94 -17.60
C ALA A 16 -2.75 16.42 -16.36
N VAL A 17 -3.44 17.31 -15.65
CA VAL A 17 -4.48 16.92 -14.69
C VAL A 17 -5.51 16.16 -15.50
N ALA A 18 -5.67 14.85 -15.27
CA ALA A 18 -6.66 14.05 -15.94
C ALA A 18 -8.05 14.67 -15.71
N GLY A 19 -8.80 14.87 -16.77
CA GLY A 19 -10.20 15.29 -16.71
C GLY A 19 -11.10 14.15 -16.21
N PRO A 20 -12.42 14.35 -16.19
CA PRO A 20 -13.36 13.27 -15.91
C PRO A 20 -13.14 12.10 -16.87
N VAL A 21 -13.42 10.88 -16.40
CA VAL A 21 -13.22 9.66 -17.19
C VAL A 21 -13.98 9.74 -18.50
N ASN A 22 -13.26 9.77 -19.62
CA ASN A 22 -13.85 9.72 -20.94
C ASN A 22 -13.99 8.27 -21.41
N LEU A 23 -15.18 7.71 -21.28
CA LEU A 23 -15.48 6.35 -21.72
C LEU A 23 -15.66 6.21 -23.24
N ASN A 24 -15.86 7.33 -23.97
CA ASN A 24 -15.98 7.33 -25.45
C ASN A 24 -14.62 7.25 -26.14
N GLN A 25 -13.78 6.30 -25.71
CA GLN A 25 -12.46 6.05 -26.31
C GLN A 25 -12.17 4.57 -26.36
N VAL A 26 -11.20 4.19 -27.18
CA VAL A 26 -10.76 2.80 -27.30
C VAL A 26 -9.75 2.47 -26.20
N PHE A 27 -10.10 1.48 -25.38
CA PHE A 27 -9.21 0.88 -24.38
C PHE A 27 -8.55 -0.39 -24.94
N LYS A 28 -7.54 -0.88 -24.23
CA LYS A 28 -6.78 -2.06 -24.64
C LYS A 28 -6.59 -2.99 -23.44
N LEU A 29 -7.07 -4.21 -23.54
CA LEU A 29 -6.68 -5.32 -22.67
C LEU A 29 -5.43 -5.98 -23.24
N ARG A 30 -4.41 -6.20 -22.43
CA ARG A 30 -3.15 -6.86 -22.80
C ARG A 30 -2.89 -8.04 -21.88
N VAL A 31 -2.80 -9.23 -22.43
CA VAL A 31 -2.53 -10.46 -21.69
C VAL A 31 -1.52 -11.28 -22.48
N GLY A 32 -0.30 -11.46 -21.94
CA GLY A 32 0.80 -12.06 -22.68
C GLY A 32 1.11 -11.30 -23.98
N ALA A 33 1.06 -11.98 -25.10
CA ALA A 33 1.23 -11.39 -26.43
C ALA A 33 -0.07 -10.85 -27.04
N GLU A 34 -1.22 -11.16 -26.44
CA GLU A 34 -2.52 -10.79 -26.96
C GLU A 34 -2.89 -9.35 -26.60
N THR A 35 -3.56 -8.66 -27.54
CA THR A 35 -4.10 -7.32 -27.33
C THR A 35 -5.50 -7.23 -27.90
N VAL A 36 -6.47 -6.96 -27.02
CA VAL A 36 -7.87 -6.74 -27.38
C VAL A 36 -8.19 -5.24 -27.27
N ARG A 37 -8.68 -4.64 -28.34
CA ARG A 37 -9.13 -3.25 -28.36
C ARG A 37 -10.65 -3.21 -28.24
N PHE A 38 -11.18 -2.34 -27.42
CA PHE A 38 -12.63 -2.18 -27.23
C PHE A 38 -13.00 -0.75 -26.82
N ASN A 39 -14.21 -0.35 -27.15
CA ASN A 39 -14.87 0.84 -26.61
C ASN A 39 -15.92 0.35 -25.59
N PRO A 40 -15.85 0.73 -24.30
CA PRO A 40 -16.74 0.21 -23.26
C PRO A 40 -18.21 0.59 -23.46
N VAL A 41 -18.52 1.66 -24.21
CA VAL A 41 -19.91 2.09 -24.47
C VAL A 41 -20.54 1.37 -25.66
N GLU A 42 -19.76 0.69 -26.48
CA GLU A 42 -20.21 0.04 -27.72
C GLU A 42 -20.52 -1.45 -27.49
N ASP A 43 -21.79 -1.85 -27.62
CA ASP A 43 -22.21 -3.24 -27.42
C ASP A 43 -21.47 -4.24 -28.30
N GLY A 44 -21.18 -3.87 -29.55
CA GLY A 44 -20.42 -4.70 -30.48
C GLY A 44 -19.01 -4.99 -29.97
N ASP A 45 -18.37 -4.00 -29.38
CA ASP A 45 -17.04 -4.09 -28.79
C ASP A 45 -17.05 -4.90 -27.51
N LEU A 46 -18.06 -4.71 -26.65
CA LEU A 46 -18.23 -5.49 -25.44
C LEU A 46 -18.40 -6.99 -25.76
N ARG A 47 -19.26 -7.35 -26.71
CA ARG A 47 -19.43 -8.74 -27.15
C ARG A 47 -18.16 -9.35 -27.76
N ARG A 48 -17.36 -8.52 -28.44
CA ARG A 48 -16.06 -8.97 -28.96
C ARG A 48 -15.05 -9.18 -27.82
N LEU A 49 -15.00 -8.25 -26.84
CA LEU A 49 -14.15 -8.36 -25.66
C LEU A 49 -14.49 -9.64 -24.88
N ASP A 50 -15.77 -9.89 -24.61
CA ASP A 50 -16.25 -11.07 -23.92
C ASP A 50 -15.75 -12.38 -24.58
N ARG A 51 -16.00 -12.55 -25.90
CA ARG A 51 -15.50 -13.74 -26.62
C ARG A 51 -13.98 -13.90 -26.53
N GLN A 52 -13.23 -12.82 -26.61
CA GLN A 52 -11.77 -12.90 -26.51
C GLN A 52 -11.31 -13.25 -25.09
N VAL A 53 -11.98 -12.76 -24.07
CA VAL A 53 -11.71 -13.10 -22.66
C VAL A 53 -12.01 -14.58 -22.41
N GLN A 54 -13.10 -15.14 -22.93
CA GLN A 54 -13.41 -16.56 -22.85
C GLN A 54 -12.31 -17.42 -23.51
N VAL A 55 -11.79 -17.00 -24.66
CA VAL A 55 -10.65 -17.67 -25.31
C VAL A 55 -9.40 -17.62 -24.43
N LEU A 56 -9.12 -16.47 -23.78
CA LEU A 56 -7.99 -16.35 -22.86
C LEU A 56 -8.15 -17.24 -21.63
N LEU A 57 -9.35 -17.32 -21.06
CA LEU A 57 -9.66 -18.16 -19.89
C LEU A 57 -9.61 -19.66 -20.21
N SER A 58 -9.88 -20.06 -21.46
CA SER A 58 -9.80 -21.47 -21.91
C SER A 58 -8.37 -21.97 -22.12
N LYS A 59 -7.38 -21.06 -22.19
CA LYS A 59 -5.97 -21.46 -22.33
C LYS A 59 -5.49 -22.15 -21.04
N PRO A 60 -4.74 -23.26 -21.15
CA PRO A 60 -4.13 -23.88 -19.97
C PRO A 60 -3.15 -22.92 -19.29
N GLU A 61 -2.96 -23.10 -18.00
CA GLU A 61 -2.26 -22.21 -17.07
C GLU A 61 -0.90 -21.70 -17.60
N GLY A 62 -0.85 -20.41 -17.91
CA GLY A 62 0.35 -19.64 -18.22
C GLY A 62 0.31 -18.24 -17.59
N GLU A 63 -0.87 -17.83 -17.15
CA GLU A 63 -1.12 -16.50 -16.62
C GLU A 63 -1.09 -16.48 -15.09
N SER A 64 -0.72 -15.33 -14.51
CA SER A 64 -0.74 -15.18 -13.06
C SER A 64 -2.16 -15.33 -12.51
N LYS A 65 -2.29 -15.83 -11.28
CA LYS A 65 -3.57 -15.96 -10.57
C LYS A 65 -4.35 -14.63 -10.52
N HIS A 66 -3.66 -13.51 -10.45
CA HIS A 66 -4.27 -12.19 -10.46
C HIS A 66 -4.84 -11.84 -11.83
N THR A 67 -4.10 -12.08 -12.89
CA THR A 67 -4.56 -11.88 -14.27
C THR A 67 -5.80 -12.72 -14.56
N ARG A 68 -5.78 -14.01 -14.19
CA ARG A 68 -6.93 -14.89 -14.38
C ARG A 68 -8.19 -14.39 -13.67
N ARG A 69 -8.07 -13.98 -12.42
CA ARG A 69 -9.18 -13.36 -11.66
C ARG A 69 -9.69 -12.08 -12.29
N GLY A 70 -8.79 -11.28 -12.86
CA GLY A 70 -9.16 -10.07 -13.58
C GLY A 70 -9.94 -10.39 -14.86
N LEU A 71 -9.56 -11.44 -15.60
CA LEU A 71 -10.29 -11.90 -16.77
C LEU A 71 -11.69 -12.42 -16.41
N GLU A 72 -11.83 -13.19 -15.33
CA GLU A 72 -13.12 -13.65 -14.79
C GLU A 72 -14.03 -12.45 -14.43
N GLU A 73 -13.44 -11.39 -13.89
CA GLU A 73 -14.19 -10.18 -13.53
C GLU A 73 -14.56 -9.34 -14.77
N ILE A 74 -13.68 -9.26 -15.78
CA ILE A 74 -13.99 -8.61 -17.07
C ILE A 74 -15.16 -9.30 -17.74
N GLU A 75 -15.18 -10.65 -17.82
CA GLU A 75 -16.30 -11.43 -18.36
C GLU A 75 -17.60 -11.07 -17.64
N ARG A 76 -17.63 -11.14 -16.30
CA ARG A 76 -18.80 -10.82 -15.49
C ARG A 76 -19.30 -9.38 -15.71
N LEU A 77 -18.39 -8.40 -15.74
CA LEU A 77 -18.74 -6.99 -15.94
C LEU A 77 -19.29 -6.73 -17.35
N THR A 78 -18.71 -7.36 -18.35
CA THR A 78 -19.13 -7.26 -19.74
C THR A 78 -20.53 -7.83 -19.94
N GLU A 79 -20.80 -9.02 -19.41
CA GLU A 79 -22.15 -9.63 -19.43
C GLU A 79 -23.18 -8.73 -18.72
N ASN A 80 -22.84 -8.24 -17.53
CA ASN A 80 -23.73 -7.36 -16.78
C ASN A 80 -24.00 -6.05 -17.51
N ALA A 81 -22.99 -5.43 -18.15
CA ALA A 81 -23.17 -4.19 -18.91
C ALA A 81 -24.10 -4.37 -20.11
N LEU A 82 -24.03 -5.53 -20.78
CA LEU A 82 -24.90 -5.88 -21.91
C LEU A 82 -26.35 -6.15 -21.48
N ASN A 83 -26.57 -6.59 -20.23
CA ASN A 83 -27.88 -7.01 -19.73
C ASN A 83 -28.56 -5.96 -18.82
N ARG A 84 -27.92 -4.80 -18.55
CA ARG A 84 -28.48 -3.80 -17.63
C ARG A 84 -29.48 -2.86 -18.27
N PRO A 85 -30.64 -2.66 -17.61
CA PRO A 85 -31.72 -1.85 -18.15
C PRO A 85 -31.51 -0.34 -17.94
N THR A 86 -30.78 0.10 -16.88
CA THR A 86 -30.65 1.53 -16.57
C THR A 86 -29.33 2.12 -17.09
N PRO A 87 -29.36 3.35 -17.66
CA PRO A 87 -28.13 4.02 -18.12
C PRO A 87 -27.13 4.28 -16.99
N ALA A 88 -27.60 4.53 -15.77
CA ALA A 88 -26.73 4.79 -14.62
C ALA A 88 -25.95 3.55 -14.20
N ASP A 89 -26.63 2.39 -14.07
CA ASP A 89 -25.98 1.11 -13.76
C ASP A 89 -24.99 0.73 -14.87
N ARG A 90 -25.37 0.94 -16.12
CA ARG A 90 -24.52 0.68 -17.27
C ARG A 90 -23.22 1.48 -17.19
N LYS A 91 -23.31 2.79 -16.96
CA LYS A 91 -22.14 3.66 -16.85
C LYS A 91 -21.19 3.24 -15.73
N GLN A 92 -21.72 2.82 -14.56
CA GLN A 92 -20.88 2.33 -13.48
C GLN A 92 -20.15 1.04 -13.87
N LEU A 93 -20.85 0.10 -14.52
CA LEU A 93 -20.25 -1.14 -15.02
C LEU A 93 -19.16 -0.89 -16.07
N GLU A 94 -19.33 0.10 -16.94
CA GLU A 94 -18.32 0.51 -17.92
C GLU A 94 -17.07 1.08 -17.24
N ILE A 95 -17.24 1.89 -16.18
CA ILE A 95 -16.12 2.38 -15.35
C ILE A 95 -15.40 1.19 -14.70
N ASP A 96 -16.13 0.32 -14.02
CA ASP A 96 -15.59 -0.85 -13.33
C ASP A 96 -14.85 -1.78 -14.31
N LEU A 97 -15.36 -1.94 -15.51
CA LEU A 97 -14.73 -2.71 -16.58
C LEU A 97 -13.40 -2.11 -16.99
N VAL A 98 -13.34 -0.80 -17.22
CA VAL A 98 -12.10 -0.11 -17.59
C VAL A 98 -11.08 -0.19 -16.46
N GLU A 99 -11.49 0.03 -15.21
CA GLU A 99 -10.63 -0.11 -14.02
C GLU A 99 -10.03 -1.52 -13.95
N THR A 100 -10.86 -2.55 -14.13
CA THR A 100 -10.43 -3.95 -14.12
C THR A 100 -9.41 -4.25 -15.23
N VAL A 101 -9.68 -3.78 -16.45
CA VAL A 101 -8.75 -3.93 -17.59
C VAL A 101 -7.41 -3.25 -17.32
N LEU A 102 -7.43 -2.06 -16.74
CA LEU A 102 -6.20 -1.34 -16.41
C LEU A 102 -5.41 -2.06 -15.31
N ALA A 103 -6.07 -2.59 -14.28
CA ALA A 103 -5.43 -3.36 -13.23
C ALA A 103 -4.81 -4.67 -13.77
N VAL A 104 -5.48 -5.36 -14.69
CA VAL A 104 -4.93 -6.54 -15.39
C VAL A 104 -3.68 -6.16 -16.19
N ASN A 105 -3.73 -5.07 -16.95
CA ASN A 105 -2.57 -4.58 -17.70
C ASN A 105 -1.40 -4.21 -16.78
N ASN A 106 -1.68 -3.65 -15.63
CA ASN A 106 -0.66 -3.24 -14.65
C ASN A 106 0.07 -4.45 -14.03
N ASN A 107 -0.51 -5.66 -14.02
CA ASN A 107 0.19 -6.88 -13.57
C ASN A 107 1.45 -7.18 -14.42
N ALA A 108 1.44 -6.81 -15.70
CA ALA A 108 2.56 -7.01 -16.62
C ALA A 108 3.56 -5.85 -16.63
N ARG A 109 3.26 -4.73 -15.94
CA ARG A 109 4.19 -3.60 -15.86
C ARG A 109 5.38 -3.98 -14.99
N PRO A 110 6.61 -3.66 -15.43
CA PRO A 110 7.78 -3.87 -14.59
C PRO A 110 7.63 -3.03 -13.32
N PRO A 111 8.08 -3.56 -12.16
CA PRO A 111 8.10 -2.79 -10.93
C PRO A 111 8.91 -1.52 -11.14
N ILE A 112 8.45 -0.40 -10.58
CA ILE A 112 9.19 0.86 -10.65
C ILE A 112 10.52 0.65 -9.92
N PRO A 113 11.68 0.92 -10.56
CA PRO A 113 12.96 0.79 -9.92
C PRO A 113 12.99 1.64 -8.64
N ARG A 114 13.38 1.05 -7.51
CA ARG A 114 13.69 1.82 -6.32
C ARG A 114 14.91 2.67 -6.62
N HIS A 115 14.72 3.97 -6.69
CA HIS A 115 15.83 4.89 -6.78
C HIS A 115 16.49 4.97 -5.41
N PHE A 116 17.76 4.60 -5.32
CA PHE A 116 18.52 4.82 -4.11
C PHE A 116 18.71 6.33 -3.89
N ASP A 117 18.30 6.82 -2.73
CA ASP A 117 18.34 8.24 -2.39
C ASP A 117 19.75 8.86 -2.47
N ALA A 118 20.81 8.06 -2.26
CA ALA A 118 22.18 8.51 -2.32
C ALA A 118 22.57 9.11 -3.69
N ILE A 119 21.83 8.76 -4.74
CA ILE A 119 22.18 9.14 -6.11
C ILE A 119 21.21 10.17 -6.68
N MET A 120 20.07 10.30 -6.05
CA MET A 120 19.08 11.32 -6.38
C MET A 120 19.43 12.70 -5.83
N THR A 121 20.66 12.89 -5.34
CA THR A 121 21.05 14.09 -4.61
C THR A 121 20.73 15.39 -5.34
N PRO A 122 20.98 15.58 -6.66
CA PRO A 122 20.56 16.80 -7.34
C PRO A 122 19.05 16.89 -7.53
N LEU A 123 18.38 15.78 -7.85
CA LEU A 123 16.91 15.72 -7.99
C LEU A 123 16.21 15.75 -6.63
N ALA A 124 16.77 15.14 -5.61
CA ALA A 124 16.28 15.21 -4.24
C ALA A 124 16.51 16.59 -3.63
N LEU A 125 17.63 17.25 -3.92
CA LEU A 125 17.86 18.66 -3.58
C LEU A 125 16.90 19.56 -4.32
N LEU A 126 16.66 19.34 -5.62
CA LEU A 126 15.62 20.06 -6.37
C LEU A 126 14.21 19.82 -5.82
N GLN A 127 13.92 18.61 -5.30
CA GLN A 127 12.67 18.33 -4.62
C GLN A 127 12.59 18.94 -3.21
N LEU A 128 13.71 19.14 -2.51
CA LEU A 128 13.77 19.95 -1.29
C LEU A 128 13.35 21.40 -1.57
N PHE A 129 13.73 21.93 -2.73
CA PHE A 129 13.34 23.28 -3.18
C PHE A 129 12.01 23.31 -3.94
N ARG A 130 11.45 22.15 -4.31
CA ARG A 130 10.11 22.00 -4.85
C ARG A 130 9.25 21.20 -3.87
N PRO A 131 8.83 21.78 -2.77
CA PRO A 131 7.86 21.15 -1.88
C PRO A 131 6.61 20.80 -2.68
N ILE A 132 5.90 19.75 -2.29
CA ILE A 132 4.60 19.41 -2.86
C ILE A 132 3.74 20.65 -2.74
N GLY A 133 3.53 21.34 -3.85
CA GLY A 133 2.76 22.56 -3.90
C GLY A 133 1.29 22.21 -3.93
N ILE A 134 0.54 22.73 -3.00
CA ILE A 134 -0.89 22.56 -2.96
C ILE A 134 -1.51 23.52 -3.98
N GLY A 135 -2.15 22.96 -5.00
CA GLY A 135 -2.81 23.68 -6.08
C GLY A 135 -4.19 24.23 -5.68
N GLN A 136 -4.88 24.90 -6.61
CA GLN A 136 -6.21 25.50 -6.37
C GLN A 136 -7.36 24.85 -7.15
N LYS A 137 -7.09 23.81 -7.95
CA LYS A 137 -8.15 23.15 -8.73
C LYS A 137 -8.96 22.18 -7.87
N PRO A 138 -10.30 22.24 -7.90
CA PRO A 138 -11.15 21.31 -7.19
C PRO A 138 -11.00 19.89 -7.73
N ALA A 139 -11.27 18.88 -6.89
CA ALA A 139 -11.29 17.49 -7.31
C ALA A 139 -12.54 17.21 -8.18
N ALA A 140 -12.36 16.39 -9.22
CA ALA A 140 -13.41 16.14 -10.22
C ALA A 140 -14.55 15.24 -9.71
N ASN A 141 -14.32 14.46 -8.64
CA ASN A 141 -15.31 13.54 -8.09
C ASN A 141 -16.31 14.19 -7.12
N LEU A 142 -16.23 15.51 -6.91
CA LEU A 142 -17.17 16.19 -6.03
C LEU A 142 -18.56 16.26 -6.65
N GLN A 143 -19.57 15.95 -5.84
CA GLN A 143 -20.96 16.02 -6.27
C GLN A 143 -21.40 17.50 -6.42
N PRO A 144 -22.11 17.86 -7.49
CA PRO A 144 -22.70 19.19 -7.63
C PRO A 144 -23.72 19.44 -6.50
N GLY A 145 -23.75 20.62 -5.95
CA GLY A 145 -24.72 21.05 -4.94
C GLY A 145 -25.40 22.34 -5.33
N PRO A 146 -26.22 22.91 -4.42
CA PRO A 146 -26.95 24.15 -4.70
C PRO A 146 -26.04 25.35 -5.00
N THR A 147 -24.79 25.28 -4.56
CA THR A 147 -23.74 26.24 -4.92
C THR A 147 -22.71 25.49 -5.77
N ASP A 148 -22.31 26.02 -6.91
CA ASP A 148 -21.35 25.40 -7.82
C ASP A 148 -19.90 25.40 -7.30
N ASP A 149 -19.67 25.79 -6.05
CA ASP A 149 -18.36 25.74 -5.40
C ASP A 149 -18.03 24.32 -4.91
N LEU A 150 -17.58 23.50 -5.85
CA LEU A 150 -17.18 22.12 -5.59
C LEU A 150 -15.92 22.01 -4.71
N SER A 151 -15.14 23.09 -4.56
CA SER A 151 -13.90 23.08 -3.78
C SER A 151 -14.14 22.84 -2.29
N ARG A 152 -15.33 23.19 -1.79
CA ARG A 152 -15.71 23.06 -0.37
C ARG A 152 -16.39 21.73 -0.02
N ARG A 153 -16.60 20.84 -0.98
CA ARG A 153 -17.33 19.60 -0.75
C ARG A 153 -16.39 18.48 -0.36
N ASP A 154 -16.80 17.77 0.67
CA ASP A 154 -16.18 16.53 1.05
C ASP A 154 -16.56 15.41 0.06
N PRO A 155 -15.68 14.44 -0.19
CA PRO A 155 -15.98 13.35 -1.09
C PRO A 155 -17.10 12.47 -0.52
N LEU A 156 -17.94 11.94 -1.40
CA LEU A 156 -18.85 10.86 -1.06
C LEU A 156 -18.09 9.53 -1.03
N PRO A 157 -18.62 8.52 -0.31
CA PRO A 157 -18.06 7.18 -0.36
C PRO A 157 -17.89 6.71 -1.81
N SER A 158 -16.76 6.08 -2.06
CA SER A 158 -16.35 5.61 -3.39
C SER A 158 -15.65 4.26 -3.28
N SER A 159 -15.19 3.72 -4.41
CA SER A 159 -14.33 2.53 -4.38
C SER A 159 -12.97 2.75 -3.71
N PHE A 160 -12.56 4.00 -3.47
CA PHE A 160 -11.29 4.35 -2.80
C PHE A 160 -11.44 4.60 -1.31
N TRP A 161 -12.62 5.05 -0.87
CA TRP A 161 -12.83 5.54 0.48
C TRP A 161 -14.26 5.31 0.93
N SER A 162 -14.42 4.85 2.15
CA SER A 162 -15.71 4.68 2.84
C SER A 162 -15.81 5.67 3.99
N LEU A 163 -16.99 6.20 4.22
CA LEU A 163 -17.21 7.07 5.37
C LEU A 163 -16.92 6.29 6.66
N PRO A 164 -15.93 6.70 7.46
CA PRO A 164 -15.69 6.08 8.75
C PRO A 164 -16.88 6.34 9.67
N PRO A 165 -17.30 5.36 10.50
CA PRO A 165 -18.49 5.50 11.34
C PRO A 165 -18.34 6.62 12.38
N ASP A 166 -17.27 6.59 13.18
CA ASP A 166 -16.91 7.64 14.14
C ASP A 166 -15.43 7.50 14.52
N ILE A 167 -14.61 8.34 13.93
CA ILE A 167 -13.16 8.30 14.15
C ILE A 167 -12.81 8.50 15.61
N ALA A 168 -13.53 9.41 16.31
CA ALA A 168 -13.21 9.78 17.69
C ALA A 168 -13.47 8.65 18.71
N THR A 169 -14.34 7.70 18.39
CA THR A 169 -14.68 6.58 19.28
C THR A 169 -14.08 5.25 18.86
N GLU A 170 -13.41 5.20 17.69
CA GLU A 170 -12.88 3.97 17.14
C GLU A 170 -11.79 3.35 18.05
N ASN A 171 -11.87 2.03 18.26
CA ASN A 171 -10.85 1.29 19.01
C ASN A 171 -9.69 0.89 18.07
N LEU A 172 -8.60 1.65 18.12
CA LEU A 172 -7.43 1.40 17.29
C LEU A 172 -6.51 0.29 17.83
N HIS A 173 -6.74 -0.20 19.04
CA HIS A 173 -6.05 -1.40 19.52
C HIS A 173 -6.54 -2.63 18.75
N ASP A 174 -7.84 -2.83 18.68
CA ASP A 174 -8.43 -3.97 17.99
C ASP A 174 -8.40 -3.78 16.46
N GLY A 175 -8.70 -2.58 15.98
CA GLY A 175 -8.64 -2.22 14.57
C GLY A 175 -9.67 -2.96 13.69
N PHE A 176 -9.91 -2.47 12.48
CA PHE A 176 -10.68 -3.13 11.42
C PHE A 176 -12.11 -3.56 11.79
N GLY A 177 -12.74 -2.92 12.80
CA GLY A 177 -14.12 -3.22 13.24
C GLY A 177 -14.33 -4.65 13.68
N ARG A 178 -13.27 -5.41 13.96
CA ARG A 178 -13.31 -6.78 14.46
C ARG A 178 -12.68 -6.82 15.86
N PRO A 179 -13.17 -7.65 16.79
CA PRO A 179 -12.43 -7.95 18.00
C PRO A 179 -11.17 -8.73 17.62
N GLY A 180 -10.11 -8.01 17.33
CA GLY A 180 -8.81 -8.51 16.93
C GLY A 180 -8.79 -9.25 15.59
N LEU A 181 -7.70 -9.12 14.86
CA LEU A 181 -7.31 -10.17 13.92
C LEU A 181 -7.18 -11.47 14.72
N PRO A 182 -7.49 -12.63 14.15
CA PRO A 182 -7.53 -13.86 14.89
C PRO A 182 -6.29 -13.98 15.77
N ARG A 183 -6.51 -14.25 17.05
CA ARG A 183 -5.43 -14.49 18.01
C ARG A 183 -4.68 -15.75 17.59
N ILE A 184 -3.78 -15.58 16.65
CA ILE A 184 -2.97 -16.70 16.12
C ILE A 184 -1.81 -17.04 17.04
N ALA A 185 -1.41 -16.13 17.94
CA ALA A 185 -0.31 -16.35 18.87
C ALA A 185 -0.46 -17.60 19.73
N ASP A 186 -1.69 -17.96 20.09
CA ASP A 186 -2.02 -19.12 20.91
C ASP A 186 -2.33 -20.38 20.11
N LYS A 187 -2.44 -20.29 18.79
CA LYS A 187 -2.77 -21.40 17.90
C LYS A 187 -1.52 -22.09 17.37
N LEU A 188 -1.54 -23.41 17.31
CA LEU A 188 -0.56 -24.16 16.54
C LEU A 188 -0.97 -24.13 15.05
N CYS A 189 -0.26 -23.35 14.27
CA CYS A 189 -0.48 -23.23 12.84
C CYS A 189 0.28 -24.32 12.07
N ARG A 190 -0.07 -24.54 10.81
CA ARG A 190 0.63 -25.45 9.89
C ARG A 190 1.17 -24.67 8.70
N TYR A 191 2.37 -25.02 8.26
CA TYR A 191 2.91 -24.48 7.01
C TYR A 191 1.96 -24.78 5.85
N ALA A 192 1.72 -23.79 5.01
CA ALA A 192 0.77 -23.89 3.92
C ALA A 192 1.39 -23.63 2.54
N ALA A 193 2.18 -22.57 2.39
CA ALA A 193 2.81 -22.20 1.12
C ALA A 193 3.96 -21.21 1.35
N PRO A 194 4.93 -21.13 0.41
CA PRO A 194 5.87 -20.01 0.40
C PRO A 194 5.14 -18.69 0.12
N LYS A 195 5.68 -17.59 0.65
CA LYS A 195 5.19 -16.26 0.28
C LYS A 195 5.44 -16.02 -1.21
N GLU A 196 4.48 -15.43 -1.91
CA GLU A 196 4.67 -14.98 -3.29
C GLU A 196 5.89 -14.06 -3.43
N THR A 197 6.62 -14.21 -4.51
CA THR A 197 8.00 -13.75 -4.68
C THR A 197 8.20 -12.26 -4.94
N THR A 198 7.16 -11.44 -5.00
CA THR A 198 7.23 -10.07 -5.48
C THR A 198 7.72 -9.03 -4.46
N GLY A 199 7.85 -9.36 -3.17
CA GLY A 199 8.24 -8.42 -2.13
C GLY A 199 9.63 -8.71 -1.51
N MET A 200 10.29 -7.68 -1.00
CA MET A 200 11.63 -7.81 -0.36
C MET A 200 11.60 -8.46 1.02
N ASN A 201 10.46 -8.42 1.71
CA ASN A 201 10.33 -8.98 3.05
C ASN A 201 10.13 -10.50 2.96
N PRO A 202 10.96 -11.29 3.67
CA PRO A 202 10.79 -12.74 3.72
C PRO A 202 9.51 -13.12 4.45
N GLY A 203 9.03 -14.33 4.20
CA GLY A 203 7.83 -14.83 4.85
C GLY A 203 7.30 -16.11 4.24
N PHE A 204 6.20 -16.61 4.77
CA PHE A 204 5.46 -17.78 4.28
C PHE A 204 3.99 -17.69 4.72
N GLU A 205 3.17 -18.59 4.21
CA GLU A 205 1.77 -18.71 4.59
C GLU A 205 1.56 -19.89 5.51
N VAL A 206 0.66 -19.72 6.47
CA VAL A 206 0.27 -20.76 7.41
C VAL A 206 -1.26 -20.89 7.49
N ASP A 207 -1.72 -22.09 7.80
CA ASP A 207 -3.10 -22.35 8.18
C ASP A 207 -3.21 -22.39 9.70
N CYS A 208 -3.98 -21.47 10.29
CA CYS A 208 -4.23 -21.34 11.71
C CYS A 208 -5.70 -21.68 12.01
N GLY A 209 -6.04 -22.95 12.07
CA GLY A 209 -7.42 -23.42 12.09
C GLY A 209 -8.07 -23.27 10.72
N GLN A 210 -9.13 -22.48 10.62
CA GLN A 210 -9.83 -22.24 9.34
C GLN A 210 -9.26 -21.05 8.56
N GLU A 211 -8.30 -20.34 9.12
CA GLU A 211 -7.78 -19.10 8.55
C GLU A 211 -6.43 -19.30 7.89
N ARG A 212 -6.33 -18.87 6.65
CA ARG A 212 -5.06 -18.73 5.94
C ARG A 212 -4.44 -17.39 6.30
N VAL A 213 -3.22 -17.44 6.81
CA VAL A 213 -2.48 -16.27 7.29
C VAL A 213 -1.13 -16.18 6.58
N LYS A 214 -0.78 -14.98 6.14
CA LYS A 214 0.53 -14.66 5.59
C LYS A 214 1.38 -14.00 6.68
N LEU A 215 2.54 -14.56 6.94
CA LEU A 215 3.54 -14.01 7.84
C LEU A 215 4.61 -13.28 7.04
N LYS A 216 4.96 -12.04 7.44
CA LYS A 216 6.06 -11.24 6.89
C LYS A 216 7.03 -10.87 8.00
N PHE A 217 8.32 -11.09 7.78
CA PHE A 217 9.39 -10.79 8.74
C PHE A 217 10.13 -9.50 8.40
N GLY A 218 9.44 -8.51 7.95
CA GLY A 218 9.92 -7.15 7.72
C GLY A 218 8.79 -6.17 7.91
N GLU A 219 9.09 -4.95 8.33
CA GLU A 219 8.11 -3.92 8.61
C GLU A 219 7.04 -4.41 9.61
N VAL A 220 7.52 -5.15 10.62
CA VAL A 220 6.66 -5.94 11.52
C VAL A 220 5.76 -5.06 12.39
N SER A 221 6.16 -3.83 12.67
CA SER A 221 5.42 -2.86 13.49
C SER A 221 4.84 -1.72 12.65
N SER A 222 5.60 -1.19 11.69
CA SER A 222 5.16 -0.05 10.90
C SER A 222 3.97 -0.37 9.98
N GLU A 223 3.93 -1.56 9.35
CA GLU A 223 2.80 -1.93 8.48
C GLU A 223 1.48 -2.07 9.26
N PRO A 224 1.41 -2.78 10.41
CA PRO A 224 0.21 -2.79 11.24
C PRO A 224 -0.27 -1.42 11.67
N LEU A 225 0.64 -0.52 12.07
CA LEU A 225 0.29 0.83 12.47
C LEU A 225 -0.28 1.66 11.32
N VAL A 226 0.46 1.77 10.21
CA VAL A 226 0.04 2.59 9.08
C VAL A 226 -1.27 2.07 8.49
N THR A 227 -1.43 0.75 8.42
CA THR A 227 -2.67 0.12 7.94
C THR A 227 -3.86 0.46 8.83
N ARG A 228 -3.70 0.42 10.18
CA ARG A 228 -4.75 0.85 11.12
C ARG A 228 -5.15 2.30 10.92
N MET A 229 -4.19 3.19 10.72
CA MET A 229 -4.46 4.61 10.50
C MET A 229 -5.18 4.86 9.17
N PHE A 230 -4.79 4.20 8.09
CA PHE A 230 -5.50 4.29 6.81
C PHE A 230 -6.94 3.79 6.94
N TRP A 231 -7.13 2.63 7.56
CA TRP A 231 -8.45 2.06 7.80
C TRP A 231 -9.33 2.96 8.67
N ALA A 232 -8.81 3.46 9.79
CA ALA A 232 -9.56 4.32 10.72
C ALA A 232 -10.07 5.61 10.05
N LEU A 233 -9.36 6.08 9.03
CA LEU A 233 -9.74 7.26 8.26
C LEU A 233 -10.54 6.91 6.98
N GLY A 234 -11.03 5.68 6.87
CA GLY A 234 -11.96 5.23 5.83
C GLY A 234 -11.32 4.67 4.56
N PHE A 235 -10.01 4.55 4.47
CA PHE A 235 -9.35 3.96 3.30
C PHE A 235 -9.38 2.43 3.36
N HIS A 236 -9.56 1.81 2.20
CA HIS A 236 -9.43 0.37 2.08
C HIS A 236 -7.96 -0.04 2.17
N ALA A 237 -7.66 -0.90 3.14
CA ALA A 237 -6.32 -1.41 3.38
C ALA A 237 -6.39 -2.89 3.80
N ASP A 238 -5.29 -3.62 3.57
CA ASP A 238 -5.20 -5.01 3.96
C ASP A 238 -5.21 -5.15 5.50
N PRO A 239 -6.15 -5.90 6.09
CA PRO A 239 -6.12 -6.16 7.53
C PRO A 239 -4.81 -6.82 7.94
N THR A 240 -4.01 -6.08 8.70
CA THR A 240 -2.65 -6.45 9.08
C THR A 240 -2.44 -6.23 10.56
N ASP A 241 -1.80 -7.17 11.24
CA ASP A 241 -1.54 -7.10 12.68
C ASP A 241 -0.11 -7.51 13.03
N TYR A 242 0.29 -7.23 14.26
CA TYR A 242 1.55 -7.65 14.85
C TYR A 242 1.37 -8.95 15.64
N ALA A 243 2.30 -9.88 15.48
CA ALA A 243 2.44 -11.03 16.36
C ALA A 243 3.87 -11.09 16.90
N ALA A 244 4.02 -11.17 18.23
CA ALA A 244 5.33 -11.32 18.87
C ALA A 244 6.03 -12.65 18.52
N GLY A 245 5.24 -13.65 18.12
CA GLY A 245 5.69 -14.94 17.62
C GLY A 245 4.49 -15.80 17.23
N VAL A 246 4.68 -16.69 16.28
CA VAL A 246 3.65 -17.63 15.81
C VAL A 246 4.16 -19.04 15.96
N LYS A 247 3.35 -19.91 16.61
CA LYS A 247 3.66 -21.34 16.74
C LYS A 247 3.31 -22.04 15.42
N VAL A 248 4.30 -22.66 14.80
CA VAL A 248 4.12 -23.39 13.53
C VAL A 248 4.62 -24.82 13.71
N ALA A 249 3.75 -25.80 13.52
CA ALA A 249 4.14 -27.22 13.54
C ALA A 249 5.36 -27.43 12.65
N TYR A 250 6.29 -28.23 13.11
CA TYR A 250 7.52 -28.41 12.37
C TYR A 250 7.23 -28.96 10.96
N ASP A 251 7.77 -28.28 9.98
CA ASP A 251 7.75 -28.67 8.59
C ASP A 251 9.05 -28.19 7.92
N ARG A 252 9.78 -29.11 7.29
CA ARG A 252 11.04 -28.80 6.60
C ARG A 252 10.89 -27.68 5.57
N ARG A 253 9.69 -27.56 4.95
CA ARG A 253 9.38 -26.53 3.94
C ARG A 253 9.51 -25.13 4.48
N ILE A 254 9.33 -24.90 5.79
CA ILE A 254 9.60 -23.60 6.44
C ILE A 254 11.01 -23.11 6.10
N PHE A 255 11.98 -24.01 5.95
CA PHE A 255 13.38 -23.68 5.69
C PHE A 255 13.78 -23.82 4.23
N THR A 256 13.21 -24.78 3.50
CA THR A 256 13.60 -25.09 2.12
C THR A 256 12.85 -24.24 1.09
N GLU A 257 11.60 -23.86 1.39
CA GLU A 257 10.76 -23.03 0.54
C GLU A 257 10.69 -21.57 1.02
N PHE A 258 11.41 -21.24 2.09
CA PHE A 258 11.48 -19.88 2.60
C PHE A 258 11.98 -18.92 1.53
N ASN A 259 11.23 -17.87 1.27
CA ASN A 259 11.53 -16.92 0.21
C ASN A 259 12.74 -16.03 0.54
N SER A 260 13.91 -16.64 0.58
CA SER A 260 15.19 -16.00 0.88
C SER A 260 15.97 -15.56 -0.36
N ARG A 261 15.54 -16.01 -1.55
CA ARG A 261 16.31 -15.90 -2.79
C ARG A 261 15.66 -14.94 -3.78
N GLN A 262 15.34 -13.73 -3.37
CA GLN A 262 14.98 -12.72 -4.36
C GLN A 262 16.23 -11.95 -4.79
N PRO A 263 16.52 -11.90 -6.09
CA PRO A 263 17.50 -10.97 -6.60
C PRO A 263 16.96 -9.55 -6.41
N VAL A 264 17.50 -8.82 -5.45
CA VAL A 264 17.26 -7.37 -5.36
C VAL A 264 18.03 -6.75 -6.52
N ARG A 265 17.34 -6.45 -7.60
CA ARG A 265 17.90 -5.62 -8.67
C ARG A 265 18.02 -4.19 -8.14
N THR A 266 19.18 -3.85 -7.71
CA THR A 266 19.52 -2.49 -7.32
C THR A 266 20.16 -1.80 -8.50
N THR A 267 19.48 -0.85 -9.11
CA THR A 267 20.05 -0.02 -10.17
C THR A 267 20.67 1.22 -9.52
N PHE A 268 21.99 1.35 -9.62
CA PHE A 268 22.71 2.56 -9.21
C PHE A 268 22.87 3.47 -10.42
N THR A 269 22.36 4.68 -10.35
CA THR A 269 22.66 5.73 -11.32
C THR A 269 23.64 6.70 -10.66
N VAL A 270 24.91 6.61 -11.00
CA VAL A 270 25.94 7.50 -10.47
C VAL A 270 26.16 8.62 -11.49
N LEU A 271 25.77 9.83 -11.14
CA LEU A 271 25.99 11.05 -11.93
C LEU A 271 25.67 10.98 -13.44
N TRP A 272 25.28 12.08 -14.02
CA TRP A 272 24.79 12.24 -15.40
C TRP A 272 25.67 11.68 -16.53
N PHE A 273 26.90 11.25 -16.25
CA PHE A 273 27.90 10.83 -17.25
C PHE A 273 28.50 9.45 -16.98
N ILE A 274 28.05 8.71 -15.99
CA ILE A 274 28.61 7.40 -15.64
C ILE A 274 27.55 6.32 -15.86
N PRO A 275 27.95 5.19 -16.49
CA PRO A 275 27.01 4.15 -16.86
C PRO A 275 26.26 3.59 -15.62
N VAL A 276 25.01 3.28 -15.85
CA VAL A 276 24.14 2.60 -14.88
C VAL A 276 24.68 1.21 -14.57
N TYR A 277 25.11 0.97 -13.35
CA TYR A 277 25.44 -0.37 -12.89
C TYR A 277 24.24 -1.00 -12.20
N SER A 278 23.76 -2.10 -12.74
CA SER A 278 22.79 -2.96 -12.09
C SER A 278 23.54 -3.98 -11.22
N MET A 279 23.53 -3.83 -9.91
CA MET A 279 24.02 -4.85 -8.99
C MET A 279 22.85 -5.72 -8.52
N ASN A 280 22.90 -7.01 -8.86
CA ASN A 280 22.04 -8.02 -8.26
C ASN A 280 22.62 -8.42 -6.90
N LEU A 281 22.24 -7.71 -5.85
CA LEU A 281 22.52 -8.13 -4.49
C LEU A 281 21.52 -9.23 -4.10
N GLN A 282 21.94 -10.47 -4.27
CA GLN A 282 21.22 -11.60 -3.66
C GLN A 282 21.47 -11.56 -2.14
N ARG A 283 20.57 -10.97 -1.39
CA ARG A 283 20.50 -11.22 0.06
C ARG A 283 19.79 -12.54 0.27
N SER A 284 20.53 -13.63 0.36
CA SER A 284 19.99 -14.84 0.96
C SER A 284 19.77 -14.57 2.45
N LYS A 285 18.52 -14.44 2.86
CA LYS A 285 18.19 -14.35 4.28
C LYS A 285 18.12 -15.78 4.83
N ASP A 286 18.88 -16.04 5.87
CA ASP A 286 18.86 -17.32 6.56
C ASP A 286 17.49 -17.55 7.21
N PRO A 287 16.70 -18.58 6.82
CA PRO A 287 15.39 -18.84 7.40
C PRO A 287 15.45 -19.11 8.92
N PHE A 288 16.55 -19.65 9.41
CA PHE A 288 16.74 -19.91 10.84
C PHE A 288 16.83 -18.63 11.67
N ALA A 289 17.20 -17.50 11.07
CA ALA A 289 17.19 -16.20 11.75
C ALA A 289 15.78 -15.71 12.11
N TYR A 290 14.73 -16.31 11.54
CA TYR A 290 13.33 -15.99 11.80
C TYR A 290 12.64 -17.00 12.72
N VAL A 291 13.42 -17.88 13.34
CA VAL A 291 12.98 -18.79 14.41
C VAL A 291 13.50 -18.26 15.76
N ALA A 292 12.58 -17.88 16.64
CA ALA A 292 12.91 -17.50 18.01
C ALA A 292 13.23 -18.75 18.85
N ALA A 293 12.43 -19.80 18.70
CA ALA A 293 12.65 -21.07 19.39
C ALA A 293 12.11 -22.24 18.56
N ALA A 294 12.78 -23.38 18.61
CA ALA A 294 12.24 -24.69 18.24
C ALA A 294 11.94 -25.46 19.51
N VAL A 295 10.71 -25.92 19.65
CA VAL A 295 10.26 -26.70 20.82
C VAL A 295 10.30 -28.18 20.48
N LEU A 296 10.94 -28.96 21.32
CA LEU A 296 11.10 -30.39 21.15
C LEU A 296 9.93 -31.13 21.80
N ARG A 297 9.71 -32.36 21.39
CA ARG A 297 8.67 -33.24 21.95
C ARG A 297 8.88 -33.56 23.44
N ASP A 298 10.10 -33.43 23.94
CA ASP A 298 10.45 -33.59 25.36
C ASP A 298 10.38 -32.27 26.16
N GLY A 299 9.92 -31.19 25.53
CA GLY A 299 9.74 -29.87 26.15
C GLY A 299 10.99 -28.99 26.17
N ARG A 300 12.15 -29.48 25.74
CA ARG A 300 13.35 -28.63 25.56
C ARG A 300 13.16 -27.67 24.38
N HIS A 301 13.96 -26.60 24.36
CA HIS A 301 13.94 -25.66 23.22
C HIS A 301 15.35 -25.37 22.72
N TRP A 302 15.43 -25.09 21.42
CA TRP A 302 16.62 -24.61 20.74
C TRP A 302 16.34 -23.24 20.13
N SER A 303 17.28 -22.32 20.24
CA SER A 303 17.24 -21.07 19.46
C SER A 303 17.39 -21.37 17.97
N GLY A 304 17.02 -20.42 17.10
CA GLY A 304 17.16 -20.58 15.65
C GLY A 304 18.58 -20.96 15.20
N PRO A 305 19.65 -20.28 15.68
CA PRO A 305 21.04 -20.65 15.39
C PRO A 305 21.41 -22.05 15.91
N GLU A 306 20.93 -22.43 17.08
CA GLU A 306 21.16 -23.77 17.63
C GLU A 306 20.41 -24.83 16.82
N LEU A 307 19.16 -24.59 16.48
CA LEU A 307 18.37 -25.44 15.60
C LEU A 307 19.12 -25.72 14.31
N LYS A 308 19.62 -24.67 13.62
CA LYS A 308 20.39 -24.81 12.38
C LYS A 308 21.58 -25.74 12.57
N ARG A 309 22.38 -25.50 13.59
CA ARG A 309 23.60 -26.26 13.85
C ARG A 309 23.34 -27.74 14.16
N ARG A 310 22.19 -28.04 14.81
CA ARG A 310 21.81 -29.43 15.15
C ARG A 310 21.10 -30.13 14.00
N LEU A 311 20.26 -29.39 13.27
CA LEU A 311 19.39 -29.90 12.25
C LEU A 311 20.09 -30.16 10.93
N MET A 312 21.20 -29.45 10.66
CA MET A 312 21.87 -29.50 9.36
C MET A 312 23.32 -29.97 9.45
N THR A 313 23.71 -30.79 8.48
CA THR A 313 25.12 -31.07 8.15
C THR A 313 25.38 -30.63 6.74
N GLY A 314 26.10 -29.50 6.58
CA GLY A 314 26.21 -28.81 5.30
C GLY A 314 24.84 -28.30 4.83
N THR A 315 24.37 -28.82 3.71
CA THR A 315 23.04 -28.50 3.14
C THR A 315 21.97 -29.55 3.48
N ASN A 316 22.33 -30.65 4.13
CA ASN A 316 21.45 -31.77 4.39
C ASN A 316 20.80 -31.66 5.77
N PHE A 317 19.48 -31.93 5.81
CA PHE A 317 18.73 -32.04 7.05
C PHE A 317 18.94 -33.43 7.68
N LEU A 318 19.01 -33.49 8.99
CA LEU A 318 19.20 -34.75 9.76
C LEU A 318 17.83 -35.28 10.23
N PRO A 319 17.29 -36.36 9.62
CA PRO A 319 15.96 -36.88 9.94
C PRO A 319 15.75 -37.23 11.41
N ALA A 320 16.80 -37.77 12.07
CA ALA A 320 16.74 -38.12 13.49
C ALA A 320 16.57 -36.89 14.39
N VAL A 321 17.04 -35.72 13.97
CA VAL A 321 16.87 -34.45 14.68
C VAL A 321 15.50 -33.85 14.38
N GLU A 322 15.06 -33.91 13.11
CA GLU A 322 13.73 -33.46 12.71
C GLU A 322 12.62 -34.14 13.52
N ALA A 323 12.74 -35.47 13.71
CA ALA A 323 11.79 -36.26 14.49
C ALA A 323 11.63 -35.83 15.97
N GLN A 324 12.58 -35.09 16.50
CA GLN A 324 12.53 -34.58 17.88
C GLN A 324 11.76 -33.25 17.96
N ILE A 325 11.61 -32.52 16.88
CA ILE A 325 10.99 -31.19 16.88
C ILE A 325 9.48 -31.33 16.81
N ASP A 326 8.77 -30.63 17.69
CA ASP A 326 7.31 -30.56 17.69
C ASP A 326 6.84 -29.35 16.86
N TYR A 327 7.28 -28.16 17.24
CA TYR A 327 6.96 -26.94 16.51
C TYR A 327 8.08 -25.90 16.62
N VAL A 328 7.98 -24.88 15.79
CA VAL A 328 8.84 -23.69 15.88
C VAL A 328 8.00 -22.47 16.29
N VAL A 329 8.60 -21.57 17.05
CA VAL A 329 8.06 -20.24 17.33
C VAL A 329 8.83 -19.26 16.47
N THR A 330 8.13 -18.46 15.67
CA THR A 330 8.78 -17.46 14.84
C THR A 330 9.28 -16.28 15.66
N THR A 331 10.20 -15.50 15.12
CA THR A 331 10.43 -14.12 15.58
C THR A 331 9.18 -13.27 15.34
N PRO A 332 9.12 -12.03 15.88
CA PRO A 332 8.01 -11.13 15.58
C PRO A 332 7.71 -11.03 14.08
N ALA A 333 6.45 -11.04 13.75
CA ALA A 333 5.97 -11.04 12.38
C ALA A 333 4.79 -10.09 12.20
N ASN A 334 4.72 -9.50 11.01
CA ASN A 334 3.54 -8.87 10.49
C ASN A 334 2.61 -9.99 9.96
N VAL A 335 1.37 -9.96 10.38
CA VAL A 335 0.36 -11.00 10.12
C VAL A 335 -0.76 -10.41 9.28
N GLN A 336 -0.97 -10.99 8.11
CA GLN A 336 -2.05 -10.60 7.20
C GLN A 336 -3.01 -11.78 6.99
N VAL A 337 -4.26 -11.60 7.39
CA VAL A 337 -5.31 -12.60 7.17
C VAL A 337 -5.79 -12.53 5.72
N LYS A 338 -5.92 -13.66 5.08
CA LYS A 338 -6.48 -13.76 3.73
C LYS A 338 -7.99 -13.98 3.81
N ASP A 339 -8.76 -12.93 3.52
CA ASP A 339 -10.21 -13.03 3.41
C ASP A 339 -10.59 -13.74 2.09
N PRO A 340 -11.32 -14.86 2.14
CA PRO A 340 -11.75 -15.58 0.93
C PRO A 340 -12.73 -14.77 0.05
N LEU A 341 -13.42 -13.78 0.65
CA LEU A 341 -14.34 -12.88 -0.05
C LEU A 341 -13.63 -11.70 -0.72
N VAL A 342 -12.31 -11.58 -0.56
CA VAL A 342 -11.50 -10.50 -1.13
C VAL A 342 -10.53 -11.07 -2.14
N LYS A 343 -10.69 -10.70 -3.42
CA LYS A 343 -9.87 -11.20 -4.51
C LYS A 343 -9.11 -10.07 -5.18
N SER A 344 -7.80 -10.11 -5.14
CA SER A 344 -6.96 -9.13 -5.85
C SER A 344 -6.91 -9.44 -7.35
N ILE A 345 -7.14 -8.40 -8.17
CA ILE A 345 -7.03 -8.40 -9.63
C ILE A 345 -5.64 -7.94 -10.07
N GLY A 346 -5.16 -6.83 -9.51
CA GLY A 346 -3.89 -6.23 -9.87
C GLY A 346 -3.74 -4.84 -9.26
N PRO A 347 -2.59 -4.17 -9.47
CA PRO A 347 -2.41 -2.83 -8.95
C PRO A 347 -3.20 -1.78 -9.78
N TRP A 348 -3.74 -0.77 -9.09
CA TRP A 348 -4.24 0.44 -9.74
C TRP A 348 -3.14 1.53 -9.72
N ASP A 349 -3.24 2.53 -10.59
CA ASP A 349 -2.23 3.58 -10.70
C ASP A 349 -2.85 4.96 -10.42
N TYR A 350 -2.21 5.74 -9.59
CA TYR A 350 -2.60 7.10 -9.19
C TYR A 350 -2.73 8.09 -10.37
N GLY A 351 -2.13 7.80 -11.51
CA GLY A 351 -2.15 8.64 -12.71
C GLY A 351 -3.12 8.16 -13.78
N GLN A 352 -3.82 7.03 -13.57
CA GLN A 352 -4.80 6.50 -14.51
C GLN A 352 -6.18 7.12 -14.28
N LEU A 353 -6.98 7.17 -15.34
CA LEU A 353 -8.34 7.72 -15.32
C LEU A 353 -8.41 9.09 -14.60
N ASP A 354 -9.36 9.25 -13.68
CA ASP A 354 -9.54 10.45 -12.88
C ASP A 354 -8.89 10.37 -11.49
N HIS A 355 -8.10 9.31 -11.19
CA HIS A 355 -7.56 9.06 -9.85
C HIS A 355 -6.81 10.26 -9.28
N ALA A 356 -6.00 10.95 -10.12
CA ALA A 356 -5.27 12.13 -9.70
C ALA A 356 -6.19 13.35 -9.42
N ASN A 357 -7.47 13.29 -9.80
CA ASN A 357 -8.44 14.35 -9.55
C ASN A 357 -9.35 14.09 -8.35
N ARG A 358 -9.31 12.87 -7.79
CA ARG A 358 -10.14 12.49 -6.66
C ARG A 358 -9.61 13.09 -5.36
N ARG A 359 -10.49 13.74 -4.59
CA ARG A 359 -10.10 14.35 -3.30
C ARG A 359 -9.58 13.32 -2.32
N GLU A 360 -10.24 12.16 -2.21
CA GLU A 360 -9.84 11.08 -1.32
C GLU A 360 -8.44 10.55 -1.67
N VAL A 361 -8.12 10.42 -2.95
CA VAL A 361 -6.78 9.97 -3.39
C VAL A 361 -5.72 11.04 -3.18
N ARG A 362 -6.04 12.32 -3.40
CA ARG A 362 -5.16 13.46 -3.11
C ARG A 362 -4.92 13.59 -1.60
N GLY A 363 -6.00 13.52 -0.81
CA GLY A 363 -5.94 13.60 0.64
C GLY A 363 -5.13 12.48 1.27
N ALA A 364 -5.13 11.27 0.70
CA ALA A 364 -4.25 10.18 1.13
C ALA A 364 -2.78 10.59 1.11
N GLY A 365 -2.39 11.55 0.27
CA GLY A 365 -1.04 12.11 0.27
C GLY A 365 -0.69 12.89 1.54
N LEU A 366 -1.65 13.59 2.16
CA LEU A 366 -1.44 14.24 3.44
C LEU A 366 -1.31 13.22 4.57
N LEU A 367 -2.15 12.18 4.55
CA LEU A 367 -2.07 11.08 5.50
C LEU A 367 -0.73 10.34 5.39
N ALA A 368 -0.30 10.02 4.17
CA ALA A 368 1.00 9.42 3.91
C ALA A 368 2.14 10.31 4.43
N ALA A 369 2.06 11.62 4.21
CA ALA A 369 3.04 12.57 4.72
C ALA A 369 3.04 12.64 6.24
N TRP A 370 1.86 12.68 6.89
CA TRP A 370 1.74 12.69 8.36
C TRP A 370 2.40 11.46 8.99
N LEU A 371 2.18 10.28 8.41
CA LEU A 371 2.75 9.01 8.87
C LEU A 371 4.18 8.77 8.35
N GLY A 372 4.72 9.63 7.48
CA GLY A 372 6.02 9.42 6.84
C GLY A 372 6.05 8.18 5.94
N PHE A 373 4.89 7.77 5.39
CA PHE A 373 4.78 6.63 4.47
C PHE A 373 5.32 7.03 3.09
N TYR A 374 6.45 6.45 2.72
CA TYR A 374 7.19 6.84 1.52
C TYR A 374 7.00 5.90 0.32
N ASP A 375 6.62 4.64 0.53
CA ASP A 375 6.55 3.63 -0.54
C ASP A 375 5.21 3.69 -1.30
N THR A 376 4.96 4.86 -1.92
CA THR A 376 3.71 5.20 -2.60
C THR A 376 3.67 4.78 -4.07
N ARG A 377 4.38 3.73 -4.42
CA ARG A 377 4.42 3.20 -5.78
C ARG A 377 3.08 2.54 -6.15
N PHE A 378 2.74 2.54 -7.45
CA PHE A 378 1.50 1.92 -7.90
C PHE A 378 1.46 0.40 -7.66
N ASP A 379 2.60 -0.28 -7.64
CA ASP A 379 2.67 -1.72 -7.36
C ASP A 379 2.36 -2.07 -5.89
N ASN A 380 2.31 -1.07 -5.00
CA ASN A 380 1.81 -1.17 -3.62
C ASN A 380 0.32 -0.80 -3.48
N THR A 381 -0.41 -0.77 -4.58
CA THR A 381 -1.87 -0.66 -4.59
C THR A 381 -2.50 -1.94 -5.09
N LYS A 382 -3.79 -2.18 -4.80
CA LYS A 382 -4.52 -3.34 -5.32
C LYS A 382 -5.96 -2.96 -5.64
N LEU A 383 -6.39 -3.24 -6.86
CA LEU A 383 -7.81 -3.32 -7.17
C LEU A 383 -8.34 -4.69 -6.75
N ARG A 384 -9.42 -4.71 -6.01
CA ARG A 384 -10.00 -5.92 -5.44
C ARG A 384 -11.48 -6.05 -5.74
N VAL A 385 -11.91 -7.28 -5.96
CA VAL A 385 -13.31 -7.69 -5.94
C VAL A 385 -13.62 -8.12 -4.52
N VAL A 386 -14.59 -7.46 -3.90
CA VAL A 386 -14.97 -7.64 -2.49
C VAL A 386 -16.43 -8.03 -2.38
N GLY A 387 -16.72 -8.97 -1.49
CA GLY A 387 -18.07 -9.41 -1.18
C GLY A 387 -18.50 -10.72 -1.87
N PRO A 388 -19.75 -11.11 -1.69
CA PRO A 388 -20.26 -12.38 -2.21
C PRO A 388 -20.36 -12.36 -3.74
N LYS A 389 -20.22 -13.52 -4.37
CA LYS A 389 -20.26 -13.67 -5.85
C LYS A 389 -21.48 -13.03 -6.52
N LYS A 390 -22.62 -12.96 -5.82
CA LYS A 390 -23.87 -12.41 -6.38
C LYS A 390 -23.87 -10.86 -6.44
N HIS A 391 -23.15 -10.22 -5.54
CA HIS A 391 -23.10 -8.75 -5.40
C HIS A 391 -21.66 -8.31 -5.09
N PRO A 392 -20.71 -8.59 -5.97
CA PRO A 392 -19.35 -8.14 -5.78
C PRO A 392 -19.26 -6.64 -6.09
N ARG A 393 -18.32 -5.97 -5.41
CA ARG A 393 -17.97 -4.58 -5.69
C ARG A 393 -16.46 -4.44 -5.88
N LEU A 394 -16.03 -3.46 -6.63
CA LEU A 394 -14.62 -3.12 -6.74
C LEU A 394 -14.22 -2.15 -5.63
N GLU A 395 -13.06 -2.38 -5.05
CA GLU A 395 -12.45 -1.51 -4.05
C GLU A 395 -10.97 -1.31 -4.35
N HIS A 396 -10.51 -0.06 -4.24
CA HIS A 396 -9.13 0.35 -4.43
C HIS A 396 -8.40 0.33 -3.09
N TYR A 397 -7.56 -0.67 -2.89
CA TYR A 397 -6.79 -0.87 -1.66
C TYR A 397 -5.43 -0.19 -1.74
N PHE A 398 -5.06 0.44 -0.62
CA PHE A 398 -3.67 0.74 -0.30
C PHE A 398 -3.07 -0.49 0.37
N SER A 399 -2.01 -1.03 -0.21
CA SER A 399 -1.37 -2.27 0.24
C SER A 399 0.11 -2.04 0.53
N ASP A 400 0.75 -2.99 1.26
CA ASP A 400 2.18 -2.94 1.60
C ASP A 400 2.58 -1.60 2.26
N LEU A 401 1.78 -1.20 3.27
CA LEU A 401 1.89 0.08 3.96
C LEU A 401 3.05 0.15 4.98
N GLY A 402 3.99 -0.79 4.92
CA GLY A 402 5.10 -0.90 5.87
C GLY A 402 6.16 0.20 5.78
N GLY A 403 6.20 0.95 4.69
CA GLY A 403 7.16 2.03 4.49
C GLY A 403 6.89 3.31 5.30
N GLY A 404 6.22 3.23 6.45
CA GLY A 404 5.92 4.36 7.32
C GLY A 404 6.92 4.60 8.45
N LEU A 405 6.74 5.70 9.16
CA LEU A 405 7.41 6.07 10.41
C LEU A 405 8.94 6.25 10.36
N GLY A 406 9.54 6.48 9.24
CA GLY A 406 10.97 6.56 9.37
C GLY A 406 11.77 7.15 8.26
N ARG A 407 11.27 7.23 7.07
CA ARG A 407 12.12 7.76 6.03
C ARG A 407 12.17 9.27 6.06
N THR A 408 13.25 9.78 6.64
CA THR A 408 13.66 11.15 6.49
C THR A 408 14.72 11.25 5.41
N LYS A 409 14.73 12.36 4.69
CA LYS A 409 15.81 12.65 3.73
C LYS A 409 17.14 12.73 4.46
N GLY A 410 18.02 11.81 4.16
CA GLY A 410 19.42 11.87 4.49
C GLY A 410 20.19 11.21 3.37
N LEU A 411 21.36 11.71 3.06
CA LEU A 411 22.24 11.19 1.99
C LEU A 411 22.50 9.67 2.12
N LEU A 412 22.25 9.09 3.30
CA LEU A 412 22.59 7.71 3.66
C LEU A 412 21.50 6.99 4.48
N SER A 413 20.30 7.55 4.63
CA SER A 413 19.26 6.90 5.44
C SER A 413 18.51 5.83 4.65
N TRP A 414 19.00 4.63 4.79
CA TRP A 414 18.43 3.39 4.23
C TRP A 414 17.39 2.75 5.15
N HIS A 415 17.09 3.39 6.26
CA HIS A 415 16.32 2.78 7.31
C HIS A 415 14.87 3.16 7.14
N GLY A 416 14.03 2.16 7.01
CA GLY A 416 12.63 2.26 7.25
C GLY A 416 12.40 2.89 8.62
N GLU A 417 11.47 2.41 9.33
CA GLU A 417 11.10 2.80 10.65
C GLU A 417 12.28 3.17 11.59
N ASN A 418 12.34 4.42 11.97
CA ASN A 418 13.35 4.93 12.91
C ASN A 418 12.77 6.12 13.69
N VAL A 419 12.42 5.89 14.95
CA VAL A 419 11.79 6.90 15.81
C VAL A 419 12.67 8.14 16.00
N ASN A 420 13.98 8.00 16.04
CA ASN A 420 14.89 9.13 16.21
C ASN A 420 14.97 10.01 14.96
N ALA A 421 14.91 9.39 13.79
CA ALA A 421 14.94 10.06 12.50
C ALA A 421 13.56 10.61 12.07
N PHE A 422 12.47 10.11 12.64
CA PHE A 422 11.12 10.58 12.34
C PHE A 422 10.94 12.04 12.77
N PRO A 423 10.60 12.99 11.86
CA PRO A 423 10.61 14.41 12.17
C PRO A 423 9.40 14.85 12.97
N TRP A 424 9.59 15.88 13.81
CA TRP A 424 8.54 16.50 14.63
C TRP A 424 7.49 17.26 13.82
N THR A 425 7.82 17.66 12.61
CA THR A 425 6.92 18.41 11.72
C THR A 425 7.09 17.97 10.29
N PHE A 426 6.05 18.17 9.47
CA PHE A 426 6.09 17.91 8.03
C PHE A 426 5.38 19.00 7.22
N THR A 427 4.84 20.02 7.88
CA THR A 427 4.22 21.17 7.21
C THR A 427 4.98 22.45 7.56
N ALA A 428 4.94 23.40 6.64
CA ALA A 428 5.42 24.75 6.85
C ALA A 428 4.36 25.76 6.40
N PRO A 429 4.16 26.85 7.15
CA PRO A 429 3.19 27.88 6.80
C PRO A 429 3.49 28.52 5.45
N PRO A 430 2.52 29.22 4.86
CA PRO A 430 2.73 29.97 3.64
C PRO A 430 3.86 30.98 3.82
N LEU A 431 4.71 31.12 2.80
CA LEU A 431 5.63 32.26 2.73
C LEU A 431 4.88 33.42 2.09
N ASP A 432 4.58 34.43 2.88
CA ASP A 432 4.13 35.71 2.36
C ASP A 432 5.35 36.48 1.81
N LEU A 433 5.42 36.58 0.49
CA LEU A 433 6.51 37.34 -0.17
C LEU A 433 6.17 38.82 -0.32
N GLY A 434 5.10 39.31 0.30
CA GLY A 434 4.64 40.69 0.17
C GLY A 434 4.11 41.02 -1.24
N LYS A 435 3.19 41.97 -1.35
CA LYS A 435 2.59 42.44 -2.62
C LYS A 435 1.67 41.50 -3.36
N GLY A 436 0.76 40.77 -2.68
CA GLY A 436 -0.37 40.08 -3.31
C GLY A 436 -0.02 38.90 -4.22
N ARG A 437 1.23 38.48 -4.26
CA ARG A 437 1.67 37.21 -4.88
C ARG A 437 1.74 36.16 -3.81
N LEU A 438 0.67 35.42 -3.66
CA LEU A 438 0.64 34.23 -2.80
C LEU A 438 1.74 33.27 -3.22
N ALA A 439 2.85 33.29 -2.49
CA ALA A 439 3.71 32.15 -2.40
C ALA A 439 2.86 31.00 -1.87
N ARG A 440 2.95 29.86 -2.47
CA ARG A 440 2.22 28.61 -2.24
C ARG A 440 1.70 28.46 -0.80
N PRO A 441 0.38 28.31 -0.56
CA PRO A 441 -0.23 28.51 0.74
C PRO A 441 0.22 27.51 1.82
N LEU A 442 0.61 26.30 1.48
CA LEU A 442 1.13 25.28 2.41
C LEU A 442 2.23 24.49 1.73
N ARG A 443 3.26 24.12 2.47
CA ARG A 443 4.33 23.25 1.99
C ARG A 443 4.44 22.02 2.85
N ILE A 444 4.53 20.86 2.22
CA ILE A 444 4.94 19.62 2.87
C ILE A 444 6.47 19.59 2.83
N VAL A 445 7.09 19.53 4.01
CA VAL A 445 8.54 19.55 4.19
C VAL A 445 9.01 18.25 4.86
N GLY A 446 10.24 17.84 4.58
CA GLY A 446 10.80 16.64 5.21
C GLY A 446 10.13 15.30 4.81
N TYR A 447 9.21 15.32 3.86
CA TYR A 447 8.58 14.12 3.31
C TYR A 447 8.93 13.96 1.82
N THR A 448 9.35 12.77 1.45
CA THR A 448 9.63 12.42 0.05
C THR A 448 9.15 11.01 -0.21
N PRO A 449 8.10 10.85 -1.03
CA PRO A 449 7.71 9.54 -1.52
C PRO A 449 8.81 8.96 -2.43
N ASP A 450 8.90 7.64 -2.51
CA ASP A 450 9.85 6.92 -3.37
C ASP A 450 9.69 7.28 -4.85
N VAL A 451 8.46 7.58 -5.23
CA VAL A 451 8.10 8.06 -6.56
C VAL A 451 7.20 9.28 -6.44
N ARG A 452 7.28 10.18 -7.42
CA ARG A 452 6.33 11.29 -7.49
C ARG A 452 4.96 10.74 -7.86
N THR A 453 4.06 10.70 -6.89
CA THR A 453 2.69 10.23 -7.06
C THR A 453 1.85 11.36 -7.66
N PRO A 454 1.25 11.20 -8.86
CA PRO A 454 0.50 12.26 -9.54
C PRO A 454 -0.60 12.87 -8.69
N ALA A 455 -1.40 12.06 -8.00
CA ALA A 455 -2.47 12.51 -7.13
C ALA A 455 -1.96 13.39 -5.98
N PHE A 456 -0.88 12.98 -5.30
CA PHE A 456 -0.31 13.73 -4.19
C PHE A 456 0.31 15.06 -4.66
N ALA A 457 0.89 15.08 -5.86
CA ALA A 457 1.40 16.30 -6.47
C ALA A 457 0.29 17.27 -6.90
N ALA A 458 -0.92 16.77 -7.12
CA ALA A 458 -2.09 17.55 -7.49
C ALA A 458 -2.98 17.97 -6.29
N MET A 459 -2.57 17.67 -5.05
CA MET A 459 -3.31 18.01 -3.83
C MET A 459 -3.60 19.52 -3.76
N THR A 460 -4.84 19.87 -3.44
CA THR A 460 -5.27 21.25 -3.19
C THR A 460 -5.32 21.53 -1.68
N ILE A 461 -5.44 22.81 -1.31
CA ILE A 461 -5.62 23.20 0.09
C ILE A 461 -6.88 22.58 0.69
N ASP A 462 -7.93 22.45 -0.11
CA ASP A 462 -9.20 21.87 0.35
C ASP A 462 -9.12 20.35 0.51
N ASP A 463 -8.37 19.66 -0.36
CA ASP A 463 -8.06 18.24 -0.19
C ASP A 463 -7.28 18.01 1.12
N ALA A 464 -6.30 18.87 1.39
CA ALA A 464 -5.51 18.81 2.61
C ALA A 464 -6.37 19.12 3.86
N ARG A 465 -7.24 20.13 3.80
CA ARG A 465 -8.16 20.46 4.90
C ARG A 465 -9.15 19.34 5.19
N TRP A 466 -9.72 18.72 4.14
CA TRP A 466 -10.59 17.57 4.31
C TRP A 466 -9.88 16.44 5.07
N MET A 467 -8.70 16.01 4.62
CA MET A 467 -7.95 14.95 5.28
C MET A 467 -7.50 15.36 6.69
N ALA A 468 -7.11 16.63 6.88
CA ALA A 468 -6.72 17.13 8.19
C ALA A 468 -7.89 17.13 9.19
N ARG A 469 -9.14 17.33 8.73
CA ARG A 469 -10.33 17.18 9.59
C ARG A 469 -10.53 15.73 10.02
N LEU A 470 -10.24 14.76 9.17
CA LEU A 470 -10.29 13.35 9.56
C LEU A 470 -9.19 13.04 10.58
N ILE A 471 -7.94 13.41 10.30
CA ILE A 471 -6.81 13.21 11.23
C ILE A 471 -7.03 14.00 12.54
N GLY A 472 -7.68 15.16 12.45
CA GLY A 472 -7.99 16.02 13.58
C GLY A 472 -8.91 15.38 14.63
N GLN A 473 -9.74 14.41 14.24
CA GLN A 473 -10.64 13.69 15.15
C GLN A 473 -9.92 12.61 15.97
N LEU A 474 -8.72 12.17 15.57
CA LEU A 474 -7.94 11.21 16.34
C LEU A 474 -7.51 11.80 17.69
N ARG A 475 -7.61 10.99 18.75
CA ARG A 475 -7.17 11.31 20.11
C ARG A 475 -5.78 10.74 20.40
N SER A 476 -5.13 11.26 21.45
CA SER A 476 -3.81 10.78 21.90
C SER A 476 -3.83 9.31 22.31
N ASP A 477 -4.86 8.89 23.05
CA ASP A 477 -5.02 7.49 23.49
C ASP A 477 -5.21 6.51 22.31
N GLN A 478 -5.88 6.91 21.23
CA GLN A 478 -6.00 6.10 20.02
C GLN A 478 -4.66 5.91 19.31
N ILE A 479 -3.82 6.95 19.27
CA ILE A 479 -2.46 6.84 18.71
C ILE A 479 -1.63 5.85 19.55
N ILE A 480 -1.73 5.94 20.89
CA ILE A 480 -1.07 5.00 21.81
C ILE A 480 -1.60 3.57 21.60
N GLN A 481 -2.92 3.39 21.50
CA GLN A 481 -3.55 2.09 21.22
C GLN A 481 -2.99 1.46 19.94
N ALA A 482 -2.93 2.22 18.86
CA ALA A 482 -2.45 1.74 17.57
C ALA A 482 -0.96 1.35 17.61
N LEU A 483 -0.12 2.14 18.29
CA LEU A 483 1.30 1.85 18.49
C LEU A 483 1.49 0.60 19.37
N THR A 484 0.74 0.47 20.45
CA THR A 484 0.77 -0.69 21.35
C THR A 484 0.39 -1.97 20.61
N ALA A 485 -0.73 -1.94 19.89
CA ALA A 485 -1.18 -3.08 19.08
C ALA A 485 -0.20 -3.46 17.96
N SER A 486 0.64 -2.52 17.54
CA SER A 486 1.67 -2.73 16.53
C SER A 486 3.01 -3.24 17.10
N GLY A 487 3.06 -3.53 18.41
CA GLY A 487 4.18 -4.22 19.06
C GLY A 487 5.40 -3.34 19.34
N TYR A 488 5.24 -2.03 19.43
CA TYR A 488 6.30 -1.14 19.86
C TYR A 488 6.56 -1.24 21.36
N ASP A 489 7.80 -1.03 21.78
CA ASP A 489 8.14 -0.93 23.20
C ASP A 489 7.66 0.41 23.80
N PRO A 490 7.46 0.51 25.12
CA PRO A 490 6.91 1.69 25.78
C PRO A 490 7.65 3.01 25.49
N ALA A 491 8.99 2.98 25.40
CA ALA A 491 9.80 4.17 25.13
C ALA A 491 9.59 4.67 23.69
N THR A 492 9.54 3.75 22.73
CA THR A 492 9.25 4.00 21.32
C THR A 492 7.81 4.51 21.14
N ILE A 493 6.83 3.90 21.84
CA ILE A 493 5.42 4.37 21.85
C ILE A 493 5.36 5.83 22.30
N HIS A 494 5.98 6.14 23.43
CA HIS A 494 5.98 7.49 23.98
C HIS A 494 6.52 8.51 22.96
N LEU A 495 7.69 8.24 22.38
CA LEU A 495 8.33 9.18 21.45
C LEU A 495 7.59 9.30 20.11
N TYR A 496 7.07 8.20 19.54
CA TYR A 496 6.24 8.28 18.33
C TYR A 496 4.93 9.04 18.60
N THR A 497 4.29 8.80 19.75
CA THR A 497 3.06 9.50 20.12
C THR A 497 3.31 11.02 20.19
N GLN A 498 4.37 11.46 20.88
CA GLN A 498 4.74 12.87 20.94
C GLN A 498 4.94 13.47 19.55
N LYS A 499 5.67 12.76 18.67
CA LYS A 499 5.95 13.24 17.32
C LYS A 499 4.70 13.27 16.45
N LEU A 500 3.85 12.25 16.49
CA LEU A 500 2.59 12.21 15.73
C LEU A 500 1.63 13.31 16.19
N ILE A 501 1.53 13.56 17.49
CA ILE A 501 0.74 14.67 18.06
C ILE A 501 1.32 16.02 17.62
N SER A 502 2.63 16.22 17.73
CA SER A 502 3.28 17.45 17.28
C SER A 502 3.02 17.72 15.79
N ARG A 503 3.16 16.70 14.94
CA ARG A 503 2.90 16.78 13.51
C ARG A 503 1.42 17.11 13.22
N ARG A 504 0.49 16.43 13.92
CA ARG A 504 -0.96 16.69 13.83
C ARG A 504 -1.27 18.15 14.23
N ASN A 505 -0.80 18.59 15.36
CA ASN A 505 -1.08 19.94 15.87
C ASN A 505 -0.53 21.02 14.93
N LYS A 506 0.70 20.85 14.45
CA LYS A 506 1.30 21.76 13.47
C LYS A 506 0.53 21.82 12.17
N MET A 507 0.14 20.68 11.63
CA MET A 507 -0.67 20.56 10.41
C MET A 507 -2.02 21.27 10.57
N ILE A 508 -2.73 21.02 11.66
CA ILE A 508 -4.03 21.64 11.99
C ILE A 508 -3.89 23.16 12.04
N ALA A 509 -2.84 23.67 12.72
CA ALA A 509 -2.57 25.10 12.79
C ALA A 509 -2.26 25.71 11.41
N ASP A 510 -1.37 25.09 10.63
CA ASP A 510 -0.95 25.57 9.32
C ASP A 510 -2.08 25.58 8.29
N LEU A 511 -3.10 24.72 8.46
CA LEU A 511 -4.30 24.65 7.62
C LEU A 511 -5.45 25.56 8.11
N GLY A 512 -5.25 26.28 9.23
CA GLY A 512 -6.26 27.17 9.80
C GLY A 512 -7.45 26.44 10.43
N LEU A 513 -7.24 25.24 10.95
CA LEU A 513 -8.26 24.38 11.57
C LEU A 513 -8.18 24.34 13.11
N ALA A 514 -7.32 25.15 13.72
CA ALA A 514 -7.10 25.15 15.17
C ALA A 514 -8.37 25.50 15.99
N GLY A 515 -9.31 26.23 15.41
CA GLY A 515 -10.61 26.50 16.02
C GLY A 515 -11.57 25.30 16.03
N GLU A 516 -11.40 24.37 15.08
CA GLU A 516 -12.19 23.14 14.99
C GLU A 516 -11.57 22.01 15.83
N PHE A 517 -10.24 21.96 15.85
CA PHE A 517 -9.47 20.86 16.48
C PHE A 517 -8.38 21.47 17.39
N PRO A 518 -8.63 21.60 18.68
CA PRO A 518 -7.62 22.10 19.61
C PRO A 518 -6.37 21.21 19.63
N PRO A 519 -5.22 21.76 20.05
CA PRO A 519 -3.99 20.98 20.19
C PRO A 519 -4.19 19.79 21.12
N LEU A 520 -3.73 18.61 20.70
CA LEU A 520 -3.62 17.46 21.58
C LEU A 520 -2.40 17.59 22.48
N THR A 521 -2.53 17.08 23.70
CA THR A 521 -1.43 16.90 24.65
C THR A 521 -1.27 15.41 24.95
N LEU A 522 -0.10 15.01 25.40
CA LEU A 522 0.06 13.76 26.12
C LEU A 522 -0.45 14.00 27.55
N GLU A 523 -1.50 13.34 27.93
CA GLU A 523 -1.90 13.24 29.33
C GLU A 523 -1.02 12.22 30.06
#